data_a1c5c38f552ea5135bc2db4ee8b39c09
#
_entry.id   a1c5c38f552ea5135bc2db4ee8b39c09
#
_cell.length_a   1.000
_cell.length_b   1.000
_cell.length_c   1.000
_cell.angle_alpha   90.00
_cell.angle_beta   90.00
_cell.angle_gamma   90.00
#
_symmetry.space_group_name_H-M   'P 1'
#
loop_
_entity.id
_entity.type
_entity.pdbx_description
1 polymer ?
#
loop_
_entity_poly.entity_id
_entity_poly.type
_entity_poly.pdbx_seq_one_letter_code
_entity_poly.pdbx_strand_id
1 'polypeptide(L)'
;MEIVRVAYRDDDRTPVIYCIREMGLKHYGVNVEVLKIKDYGEFEAALFNDSADVLIDHVEFLYAEAAKGKKITFFCAPRIMRGLDLMVPKHVEGVSEFAGKAMAVRDSGRPFAVTLWLRMMGLEGKVGVPIFKDADVGRWGQWKKVASGECIACFVDPLYLADPLKAGLKVLPIPDLSVVSHYAQACTAEFARKKPAVLKNYVQAVIHGVCLMKHRKQEAMSIVAGEPMKRMKIEALDEMESHFDAIVAKLQIKPYPTPQAIAATYEIACDEYGAQGINPMALWDLHWVKELDDEGFIDALIKNM
;
A
#
# COMPACT_ATOMS: atom_id res chain seq x y z
N MET A 1 -16.90 -9.74 -22.12
CA MET A 1 -15.85 -9.11 -21.27
C MET A 1 -16.43 -8.96 -19.88
N GLU A 2 -15.72 -9.51 -18.88
CA GLU A 2 -16.18 -9.47 -17.49
C GLU A 2 -15.79 -8.15 -16.83
N ILE A 3 -16.65 -7.62 -15.96
CA ILE A 3 -16.37 -6.43 -15.17
C ILE A 3 -15.88 -6.87 -13.80
N VAL A 4 -14.80 -6.23 -13.32
CA VAL A 4 -14.30 -6.34 -11.95
C VAL A 4 -14.21 -4.95 -11.35
N ARG A 5 -15.04 -4.67 -10.35
CA ARG A 5 -15.09 -3.40 -9.63
C ARG A 5 -14.01 -3.40 -8.55
N VAL A 6 -13.01 -2.53 -8.71
CA VAL A 6 -11.85 -2.46 -7.80
C VAL A 6 -11.89 -1.15 -7.02
N ALA A 7 -12.07 -1.25 -5.71
CA ALA A 7 -12.11 -0.10 -4.83
C ALA A 7 -10.77 0.16 -4.14
N TYR A 8 -10.42 1.44 -4.02
CA TYR A 8 -9.23 1.94 -3.34
C TYR A 8 -9.51 3.33 -2.74
N ARG A 9 -8.62 3.80 -1.84
CA ARG A 9 -8.77 5.08 -1.16
C ARG A 9 -7.72 6.12 -1.54
N ASP A 10 -6.47 5.76 -1.45
CA ASP A 10 -5.35 6.70 -1.58
C ASP A 10 -4.82 6.80 -3.01
N ASP A 11 -4.39 8.01 -3.36
CA ASP A 11 -4.02 8.37 -4.73
C ASP A 11 -2.79 7.63 -5.27
N ASP A 12 -1.89 7.18 -4.41
CA ASP A 12 -0.69 6.43 -4.82
C ASP A 12 -1.01 5.06 -5.46
N ARG A 13 -2.25 4.51 -5.27
CA ARG A 13 -2.71 3.30 -5.98
C ARG A 13 -3.16 3.59 -7.40
N THR A 14 -3.51 4.85 -7.68
CA THR A 14 -4.09 5.24 -8.98
C THR A 14 -3.24 4.79 -10.16
N PRO A 15 -1.92 5.05 -10.25
CA PRO A 15 -1.12 4.61 -11.38
C PRO A 15 -1.16 3.10 -11.60
N VAL A 16 -1.05 2.33 -10.51
CA VAL A 16 -1.03 0.86 -10.56
C VAL A 16 -2.35 0.32 -11.08
N ILE A 17 -3.48 0.79 -10.53
CA ILE A 17 -4.81 0.31 -10.89
C ILE A 17 -5.14 0.62 -12.35
N TYR A 18 -4.71 1.77 -12.88
CA TYR A 18 -4.92 2.11 -14.28
C TYR A 18 -4.05 1.29 -15.23
N CYS A 19 -2.81 0.95 -14.85
CA CYS A 19 -2.01 -0.01 -15.60
C CYS A 19 -2.64 -1.42 -15.58
N ILE A 20 -3.17 -1.86 -14.43
CA ILE A 20 -3.93 -3.12 -14.31
C ILE A 20 -5.16 -3.09 -15.24
N ARG A 21 -5.95 -2.01 -15.21
CA ARG A 21 -7.13 -1.83 -16.06
C ARG A 21 -6.78 -1.96 -17.55
N GLU A 22 -5.73 -1.27 -17.98
CA GLU A 22 -5.31 -1.27 -19.37
C GLU A 22 -4.88 -2.67 -19.83
N MET A 23 -4.11 -3.39 -19.01
CA MET A 23 -3.67 -4.75 -19.31
C MET A 23 -4.85 -5.74 -19.28
N GLY A 24 -5.75 -5.60 -18.33
CA GLY A 24 -6.98 -6.41 -18.24
C GLY A 24 -7.83 -6.30 -19.50
N LEU A 25 -8.04 -5.07 -19.94
CA LEU A 25 -8.85 -4.75 -21.12
C LEU A 25 -8.21 -5.28 -22.40
N LYS A 26 -6.90 -5.04 -22.58
CA LYS A 26 -6.19 -5.40 -23.82
C LYS A 26 -5.93 -6.89 -23.98
N HIS A 27 -5.64 -7.61 -22.89
CA HIS A 27 -5.05 -8.94 -22.99
C HIS A 27 -5.86 -10.05 -22.32
N TYR A 28 -6.69 -9.73 -21.30
CA TYR A 28 -7.28 -10.76 -20.45
C TYR A 28 -8.81 -10.75 -20.41
N GLY A 29 -9.45 -9.91 -21.20
CA GLY A 29 -10.92 -9.86 -21.30
C GLY A 29 -11.61 -9.38 -20.01
N VAL A 30 -10.87 -8.69 -19.13
CA VAL A 30 -11.36 -8.11 -17.88
C VAL A 30 -11.39 -6.59 -17.99
N ASN A 31 -12.57 -5.99 -17.79
CA ASN A 31 -12.72 -4.56 -17.65
C ASN A 31 -12.69 -4.19 -16.16
N VAL A 32 -11.63 -3.53 -15.74
CA VAL A 32 -11.50 -3.05 -14.36
C VAL A 32 -12.22 -1.71 -14.22
N GLU A 33 -13.35 -1.73 -13.52
CA GLU A 33 -14.05 -0.51 -13.10
C GLU A 33 -13.37 0.05 -11.83
N VAL A 34 -12.80 1.25 -11.96
CA VAL A 34 -11.95 1.84 -10.92
C VAL A 34 -12.79 2.72 -9.99
N LEU A 35 -12.95 2.30 -8.74
CA LEU A 35 -13.76 2.95 -7.72
C LEU A 35 -12.87 3.60 -6.66
N LYS A 36 -12.79 4.93 -6.65
CA LYS A 36 -12.09 5.67 -5.59
C LYS A 36 -13.08 6.04 -4.49
N ILE A 37 -12.98 5.40 -3.34
CA ILE A 37 -13.83 5.60 -2.17
C ILE A 37 -13.00 6.26 -1.07
N LYS A 38 -13.27 7.54 -0.75
CA LYS A 38 -12.49 8.31 0.24
C LYS A 38 -12.93 8.06 1.67
N ASP A 39 -14.23 7.88 1.88
CA ASP A 39 -14.79 7.58 3.20
C ASP A 39 -14.36 6.20 3.68
N TYR A 40 -13.91 6.09 4.94
CA TYR A 40 -13.45 4.83 5.52
C TYR A 40 -14.57 3.82 5.66
N GLY A 41 -15.72 4.25 6.17
CA GLY A 41 -16.86 3.35 6.40
C GLY A 41 -17.44 2.80 5.10
N GLU A 42 -17.55 3.64 4.06
CA GLU A 42 -17.98 3.21 2.73
C GLU A 42 -16.99 2.21 2.10
N PHE A 43 -15.68 2.48 2.24
CA PHE A 43 -14.63 1.60 1.73
C PHE A 43 -14.64 0.24 2.46
N GLU A 44 -14.70 0.26 3.79
CA GLU A 44 -14.74 -0.97 4.61
C GLU A 44 -16.00 -1.81 4.32
N ALA A 45 -17.11 -1.17 3.99
CA ALA A 45 -18.35 -1.86 3.63
C ALA A 45 -18.38 -2.39 2.19
N ALA A 46 -17.53 -1.89 1.29
CA ALA A 46 -17.70 -2.06 -0.15
C ALA A 46 -17.70 -3.51 -0.65
N LEU A 47 -16.92 -4.42 -0.02
CA LEU A 47 -16.97 -5.86 -0.34
C LEU A 47 -18.25 -6.54 0.15
N PHE A 48 -18.88 -6.02 1.20
CA PHE A 48 -19.96 -6.71 1.90
C PHE A 48 -21.34 -6.19 1.51
N ASN A 49 -21.41 -5.06 0.80
CA ASN A 49 -22.62 -4.46 0.26
C ASN A 49 -22.69 -4.54 -1.28
N ASP A 50 -21.82 -5.37 -1.89
CA ASP A 50 -21.74 -5.58 -3.35
C ASP A 50 -21.37 -4.31 -4.15
N SER A 51 -20.77 -3.29 -3.51
CA SER A 51 -20.29 -2.10 -4.22
C SER A 51 -18.98 -2.35 -4.94
N ALA A 52 -18.13 -3.25 -4.43
CA ALA A 52 -16.86 -3.65 -5.05
C ALA A 52 -16.69 -5.16 -5.05
N ASP A 53 -15.95 -5.68 -6.03
CA ASP A 53 -15.58 -7.09 -6.14
C ASP A 53 -14.21 -7.34 -5.51
N VAL A 54 -13.31 -6.34 -5.59
CA VAL A 54 -11.94 -6.38 -5.06
C VAL A 54 -11.61 -5.08 -4.32
N LEU A 55 -10.92 -5.19 -3.19
CA LEU A 55 -10.27 -4.07 -2.51
C LEU A 55 -8.76 -4.11 -2.71
N ILE A 56 -8.16 -2.96 -2.93
CA ILE A 56 -6.71 -2.74 -2.94
C ILE A 56 -6.41 -1.48 -2.14
N ASP A 57 -5.93 -1.60 -0.92
CA ASP A 57 -5.49 -0.49 -0.05
C ASP A 57 -5.19 -1.00 1.36
N HIS A 58 -5.60 -0.22 2.38
CA HIS A 58 -5.60 -0.59 3.78
C HIS A 58 -6.59 -1.73 4.03
N VAL A 59 -6.08 -2.93 4.18
CA VAL A 59 -6.89 -4.17 4.27
C VAL A 59 -6.85 -4.79 5.66
N GLU A 60 -6.25 -4.13 6.63
CA GLU A 60 -6.08 -4.62 8.00
C GLU A 60 -7.44 -4.91 8.67
N PHE A 61 -8.45 -4.08 8.42
CA PHE A 61 -9.80 -4.29 8.94
C PHE A 61 -10.44 -5.60 8.48
N LEU A 62 -10.03 -6.14 7.32
CA LEU A 62 -10.56 -7.40 6.81
C LEU A 62 -10.22 -8.59 7.71
N TYR A 63 -9.10 -8.54 8.44
CA TYR A 63 -8.81 -9.58 9.44
C TYR A 63 -9.82 -9.53 10.60
N ALA A 64 -10.25 -8.34 11.02
CA ALA A 64 -11.29 -8.22 12.04
C ALA A 64 -12.66 -8.67 11.51
N GLU A 65 -12.99 -8.37 10.27
CA GLU A 65 -14.22 -8.87 9.64
C GLU A 65 -14.19 -10.40 9.51
N ALA A 66 -13.01 -10.99 9.21
CA ALA A 66 -12.83 -12.44 9.20
C ALA A 66 -13.01 -13.04 10.62
N ALA A 67 -12.51 -12.38 11.66
CA ALA A 67 -12.71 -12.80 13.06
C ALA A 67 -14.20 -12.78 13.46
N LYS A 68 -15.00 -11.88 12.86
CA LYS A 68 -16.46 -11.84 13.01
C LYS A 68 -17.20 -12.88 12.12
N GLY A 69 -16.46 -13.71 11.38
CA GLY A 69 -17.01 -14.80 10.56
C GLY A 69 -17.25 -14.48 9.08
N LYS A 70 -16.89 -13.27 8.61
CA LYS A 70 -16.94 -12.96 7.17
C LYS A 70 -15.94 -13.83 6.42
N LYS A 71 -16.31 -14.32 5.25
CA LYS A 71 -15.46 -15.17 4.40
C LYS A 71 -14.72 -14.33 3.38
N ILE A 72 -13.43 -14.14 3.61
CA ILE A 72 -12.55 -13.25 2.85
C ILE A 72 -11.41 -14.07 2.27
N THR A 73 -10.93 -13.68 1.11
CA THR A 73 -9.76 -14.23 0.43
C THR A 73 -8.83 -13.11 0.02
N PHE A 74 -7.63 -13.07 0.57
CA PHE A 74 -6.52 -12.32 0.03
C PHE A 74 -5.84 -13.18 -1.05
N PHE A 75 -5.50 -12.60 -2.19
CA PHE A 75 -5.03 -13.40 -3.32
C PHE A 75 -3.74 -12.90 -3.98
N CYS A 76 -3.31 -11.68 -3.72
CA CYS A 76 -2.00 -11.17 -4.15
C CYS A 76 -1.57 -9.92 -3.38
N ALA A 77 -0.26 -9.66 -3.33
CA ALA A 77 0.32 -8.48 -2.73
C ALA A 77 1.49 -7.97 -3.59
N PRO A 78 1.25 -7.13 -4.60
CA PRO A 78 2.32 -6.61 -5.46
C PRO A 78 3.26 -5.63 -4.75
N ARG A 79 3.06 -5.39 -3.45
CA ARG A 79 3.97 -4.65 -2.58
C ARG A 79 3.85 -5.18 -1.15
N ILE A 80 5.01 -5.42 -0.52
CA ILE A 80 5.09 -5.98 0.84
C ILE A 80 5.85 -5.09 1.83
N MET A 81 6.09 -3.83 1.47
CA MET A 81 6.86 -2.91 2.30
C MET A 81 6.11 -1.60 2.48
N ARG A 82 6.23 -1.00 3.66
CA ARG A 82 5.84 0.38 3.88
C ARG A 82 7.02 1.28 3.55
N GLY A 83 6.90 2.02 2.49
CA GLY A 83 7.96 2.89 2.02
C GLY A 83 7.78 4.31 2.50
N LEU A 84 7.99 4.56 3.78
CA LEU A 84 8.11 5.90 4.35
C LEU A 84 9.57 6.12 4.78
N ASP A 85 10.05 7.34 4.60
CA ASP A 85 11.38 7.73 5.04
C ASP A 85 11.32 8.32 6.44
N LEU A 86 12.27 7.92 7.30
CA LEU A 86 12.39 8.45 8.65
C LEU A 86 13.22 9.74 8.63
N MET A 87 12.56 10.87 8.85
CA MET A 87 13.20 12.18 8.91
C MET A 87 13.64 12.52 10.32
N VAL A 88 14.89 12.96 10.47
CA VAL A 88 15.51 13.37 11.73
C VAL A 88 16.35 14.64 11.56
N PRO A 89 16.68 15.38 12.64
CA PRO A 89 17.70 16.42 12.61
C PRO A 89 19.07 15.88 12.19
N LYS A 90 19.92 16.70 11.57
CA LYS A 90 21.22 16.28 11.04
C LYS A 90 22.15 15.63 12.06
N HIS A 91 22.06 16.03 13.35
CA HIS A 91 22.90 15.53 14.42
C HIS A 91 22.50 14.16 14.95
N VAL A 92 21.33 13.66 14.62
CA VAL A 92 20.83 12.35 15.08
C VAL A 92 21.47 11.25 14.23
N GLU A 93 22.22 10.36 14.88
CA GLU A 93 22.98 9.30 14.17
C GLU A 93 22.28 7.92 14.24
N GLY A 94 21.35 7.73 15.16
CA GLY A 94 20.67 6.45 15.29
C GLY A 94 19.40 6.49 16.13
N VAL A 95 18.62 5.42 16.01
CA VAL A 95 17.33 5.26 16.73
C VAL A 95 17.51 5.11 18.26
N SER A 96 18.70 4.78 18.72
CA SER A 96 19.01 4.74 20.17
C SER A 96 18.83 6.08 20.88
N GLU A 97 18.88 7.19 20.12
CA GLU A 97 18.68 8.53 20.66
C GLU A 97 17.21 8.91 20.86
N PHE A 98 16.27 8.05 20.48
CA PHE A 98 14.83 8.35 20.51
C PHE A 98 14.22 8.16 21.91
N ALA A 99 14.82 7.33 22.77
CA ALA A 99 14.30 7.06 24.10
C ALA A 99 14.11 8.35 24.92
N GLY A 100 12.95 8.51 25.53
CA GLY A 100 12.57 9.71 26.29
C GLY A 100 12.18 10.93 25.45
N LYS A 101 12.14 10.80 24.11
CA LYS A 101 11.76 11.87 23.18
C LYS A 101 10.43 11.56 22.50
N ALA A 102 9.96 12.46 21.63
CA ALA A 102 8.71 12.30 20.88
C ALA A 102 8.97 12.14 19.39
N MET A 103 8.19 11.28 18.74
CA MET A 103 8.13 11.10 17.31
C MET A 103 6.79 11.61 16.78
N ALA A 104 6.82 12.57 15.85
CA ALA A 104 5.60 13.18 15.32
C ALA A 104 4.85 12.21 14.37
N VAL A 105 3.56 12.02 14.60
CA VAL A 105 2.70 11.12 13.84
C VAL A 105 1.62 11.90 13.12
N ARG A 106 1.28 11.48 11.91
CA ARG A 106 0.24 12.06 11.09
C ARG A 106 -1.15 11.53 11.46
N ASP A 107 -2.14 12.41 11.52
CA ASP A 107 -3.52 12.08 11.86
C ASP A 107 -4.26 11.26 10.77
N SER A 108 -3.84 11.37 9.51
CA SER A 108 -4.53 10.68 8.40
C SER A 108 -4.27 9.18 8.29
N GLY A 109 -3.47 8.65 9.17
CA GLY A 109 -3.21 7.22 9.32
C GLY A 109 -3.16 6.89 10.79
N ARG A 110 -3.81 5.81 11.17
CA ARG A 110 -3.69 5.31 12.53
C ARG A 110 -2.21 5.11 12.85
N PRO A 111 -1.74 5.45 14.05
CA PRO A 111 -0.30 5.47 14.39
C PRO A 111 0.35 4.07 14.42
N PHE A 112 -0.43 3.02 14.20
CA PHE A 112 -0.03 1.63 14.37
C PHE A 112 1.25 1.25 13.62
N ALA A 113 1.48 1.77 12.42
CA ALA A 113 2.73 1.44 11.73
C ALA A 113 3.96 2.08 12.39
N VAL A 114 3.78 3.25 13.02
CA VAL A 114 4.79 3.84 13.88
C VAL A 114 4.97 3.01 15.13
N THR A 115 3.87 2.59 15.77
CA THR A 115 3.88 1.73 16.95
C THR A 115 4.54 0.39 16.67
N LEU A 116 4.17 -0.27 15.57
CA LEU A 116 4.80 -1.52 15.13
C LEU A 116 6.30 -1.35 14.87
N TRP A 117 6.68 -0.26 14.19
CA TRP A 117 8.09 0.04 13.97
C TRP A 117 8.85 0.28 15.28
N LEU A 118 8.28 1.06 16.22
CA LEU A 118 8.88 1.29 17.54
C LEU A 118 9.04 -0.02 18.32
N ARG A 119 8.07 -0.93 18.23
CA ARG A 119 8.13 -2.28 18.82
C ARG A 119 9.28 -3.08 18.23
N MET A 120 9.41 -3.11 16.91
CA MET A 120 10.51 -3.79 16.21
C MET A 120 11.89 -3.23 16.59
N MET A 121 11.96 -1.92 16.88
CA MET A 121 13.21 -1.27 17.32
C MET A 121 13.44 -1.37 18.85
N GLY A 122 12.56 -2.02 19.61
CA GLY A 122 12.62 -2.09 21.07
C GLY A 122 12.40 -0.74 21.77
N LEU A 123 11.69 0.17 21.11
CA LEU A 123 11.42 1.55 21.56
C LEU A 123 9.95 1.78 21.98
N GLU A 124 9.09 0.77 21.88
CA GLU A 124 7.69 0.85 22.29
C GLU A 124 7.61 1.26 23.77
N GLY A 125 6.74 2.22 24.08
CA GLY A 125 6.59 2.80 25.41
C GLY A 125 7.74 3.71 25.88
N LYS A 126 8.84 3.79 25.11
CA LYS A 126 10.00 4.66 25.43
C LYS A 126 9.99 5.95 24.62
N VAL A 127 9.16 6.06 23.59
CA VAL A 127 9.04 7.20 22.68
C VAL A 127 7.61 7.69 22.70
N GLY A 128 7.40 8.99 22.92
CA GLY A 128 6.08 9.62 22.78
C GLY A 128 5.65 9.68 21.31
N VAL A 129 4.38 9.51 21.05
CA VAL A 129 3.82 9.52 19.67
C VAL A 129 2.69 10.55 19.49
N PRO A 130 2.98 11.87 19.66
CA PRO A 130 1.97 12.89 19.48
C PRO A 130 1.47 12.93 18.03
N ILE A 131 0.13 13.03 17.89
CA ILE A 131 -0.56 13.06 16.59
C ILE A 131 -0.79 14.51 16.17
N PHE A 132 -0.40 14.85 14.95
CA PHE A 132 -0.59 16.16 14.37
C PHE A 132 -1.50 16.07 13.15
N LYS A 133 -2.55 16.90 13.13
CA LYS A 133 -3.51 16.96 12.04
C LYS A 133 -2.91 17.63 10.82
N ASP A 134 -3.22 17.12 9.62
CA ASP A 134 -2.83 17.76 8.37
C ASP A 134 -3.38 19.22 8.26
N ALA A 135 -4.51 19.50 8.88
CA ALA A 135 -5.07 20.86 8.93
C ALA A 135 -4.14 21.86 9.66
N ASP A 136 -3.38 21.38 10.64
CA ASP A 136 -2.52 22.24 11.48
C ASP A 136 -1.12 22.40 10.91
N VAL A 137 -0.59 21.33 10.28
CA VAL A 137 0.82 21.28 9.83
C VAL A 137 0.97 21.21 8.30
N GLY A 138 -0.11 20.93 7.58
CA GLY A 138 -0.13 20.63 6.15
C GLY A 138 0.07 19.14 5.88
N ARG A 139 -0.32 18.70 4.68
CA ARG A 139 -0.17 17.29 4.28
C ARG A 139 1.29 16.85 4.38
N TRP A 140 1.54 15.79 5.14
CA TRP A 140 2.90 15.32 5.48
C TRP A 140 3.78 16.37 6.16
N GLY A 141 3.18 17.36 6.83
CA GLY A 141 3.87 18.51 7.45
C GLY A 141 4.44 18.25 8.85
N GLN A 142 4.36 17.04 9.40
CA GLN A 142 4.87 16.67 10.74
C GLN A 142 6.37 16.94 10.90
N TRP A 143 7.13 16.94 9.78
CA TRP A 143 8.54 17.29 9.78
C TRP A 143 8.82 18.70 10.34
N LYS A 144 7.84 19.63 10.29
CA LYS A 144 7.96 20.95 10.91
C LYS A 144 8.16 20.87 12.43
N LYS A 145 7.55 19.85 13.07
CA LYS A 145 7.73 19.58 14.49
C LYS A 145 9.12 19.01 14.81
N VAL A 146 9.72 18.33 13.84
CA VAL A 146 11.11 17.87 13.93
C VAL A 146 12.07 19.03 13.70
N ALA A 147 11.83 19.87 12.70
CA ALA A 147 12.64 21.04 12.41
C ALA A 147 12.63 22.08 13.56
N SER A 148 11.51 22.20 14.29
CA SER A 148 11.39 23.09 15.46
C SER A 148 12.02 22.52 16.74
N GLY A 149 12.44 21.23 16.74
CA GLY A 149 12.97 20.55 17.92
C GLY A 149 11.90 20.04 18.89
N GLU A 150 10.61 20.15 18.57
CA GLU A 150 9.51 19.61 19.38
C GLU A 150 9.48 18.08 19.36
N CYS A 151 9.85 17.47 18.23
CA CYS A 151 9.98 16.03 18.05
C CYS A 151 11.37 15.67 17.51
N ILE A 152 11.83 14.44 17.78
CA ILE A 152 13.11 13.95 17.27
C ILE A 152 13.02 13.38 15.86
N ALA A 153 11.85 12.85 15.48
CA ALA A 153 11.65 12.17 14.20
C ALA A 153 10.20 12.24 13.72
N CYS A 154 10.01 12.00 12.44
CA CYS A 154 8.72 11.66 11.84
C CYS A 154 8.92 10.80 10.59
N PHE A 155 7.91 10.03 10.21
CA PHE A 155 7.85 9.42 8.89
C PHE A 155 7.28 10.39 7.87
N VAL A 156 7.89 10.44 6.69
CA VAL A 156 7.44 11.24 5.54
C VAL A 156 7.38 10.35 4.30
N ASP A 157 6.36 10.55 3.50
CA ASP A 157 6.29 9.89 2.19
C ASP A 157 7.41 10.44 1.28
N PRO A 158 8.13 9.60 0.53
CA PRO A 158 9.20 10.02 -0.37
C PRO A 158 8.85 11.18 -1.31
N LEU A 159 7.59 11.32 -1.67
CA LEU A 159 7.09 12.42 -2.51
C LEU A 159 7.16 13.81 -1.84
N TYR A 160 7.26 13.84 -0.52
CA TYR A 160 7.26 15.09 0.26
C TYR A 160 8.60 15.35 0.95
N LEU A 161 9.69 14.72 0.49
CA LEU A 161 11.02 14.87 1.10
C LEU A 161 11.70 16.21 0.81
N ALA A 162 11.36 16.86 -0.29
CA ALA A 162 12.07 18.07 -0.74
C ALA A 162 12.08 19.17 0.34
N ASP A 163 10.94 19.44 0.96
CA ASP A 163 10.83 20.50 1.97
C ASP A 163 11.53 20.19 3.29
N PRO A 164 11.38 19.00 3.90
CA PRO A 164 12.14 18.64 5.10
C PRO A 164 13.66 18.63 4.86
N LEU A 165 14.14 18.20 3.69
CA LEU A 165 15.55 18.26 3.35
C LEU A 165 16.06 19.71 3.24
N LYS A 166 15.29 20.60 2.60
CA LYS A 166 15.58 22.05 2.56
C LYS A 166 15.59 22.68 3.96
N ALA A 167 14.72 22.19 4.85
CA ALA A 167 14.67 22.65 6.24
C ALA A 167 15.84 22.13 7.11
N GLY A 168 16.76 21.38 6.53
CA GLY A 168 17.97 20.92 7.21
C GLY A 168 17.81 19.60 7.95
N LEU A 169 16.75 18.85 7.71
CA LEU A 169 16.59 17.47 8.18
C LEU A 169 17.38 16.50 7.27
N LYS A 170 17.54 15.26 7.72
CA LYS A 170 18.10 14.15 6.93
C LYS A 170 17.20 12.92 7.02
N VAL A 171 17.28 12.05 6.04
CA VAL A 171 16.73 10.69 6.11
C VAL A 171 17.67 9.84 6.97
N LEU A 172 17.14 9.22 8.01
CA LEU A 172 17.87 8.21 8.78
C LEU A 172 17.57 6.83 8.17
N PRO A 173 18.59 6.10 7.69
CA PRO A 173 18.40 4.75 7.19
C PRO A 173 17.89 3.82 8.28
N ILE A 174 16.81 3.13 8.01
CA ILE A 174 16.19 2.15 8.92
C ILE A 174 15.81 0.90 8.13
N PRO A 175 15.68 -0.27 8.80
CA PRO A 175 15.10 -1.44 8.16
C PRO A 175 13.68 -1.17 7.66
N ASP A 176 13.37 -1.69 6.49
CA ASP A 176 12.02 -1.62 5.94
C ASP A 176 11.01 -2.34 6.83
N LEU A 177 9.85 -1.72 7.01
CA LEU A 177 8.73 -2.36 7.67
C LEU A 177 8.00 -3.26 6.66
N SER A 178 8.20 -4.57 6.78
CA SER A 178 7.51 -5.55 5.94
C SER A 178 6.07 -5.71 6.38
N VAL A 179 5.14 -5.16 5.60
CA VAL A 179 3.69 -5.29 5.78
C VAL A 179 3.02 -5.46 4.41
N VAL A 180 1.91 -6.19 4.36
CA VAL A 180 1.14 -6.37 3.12
C VAL A 180 0.07 -5.31 2.91
N SER A 181 -0.06 -4.38 3.83
CA SER A 181 -0.93 -3.23 3.74
C SER A 181 -0.67 -2.41 2.46
N HIS A 182 -1.65 -1.62 2.06
CA HIS A 182 -1.65 -0.66 0.94
C HIS A 182 -1.77 -1.24 -0.47
N TYR A 183 -1.28 -2.46 -0.73
CA TYR A 183 -1.36 -3.09 -2.05
C TYR A 183 -1.82 -4.54 -2.01
N ALA A 184 -2.09 -5.07 -0.82
CA ALA A 184 -2.76 -6.36 -0.73
C ALA A 184 -4.14 -6.27 -1.36
N GLN A 185 -4.51 -7.32 -2.09
CA GLN A 185 -5.77 -7.38 -2.79
C GLN A 185 -6.62 -8.51 -2.21
N ALA A 186 -7.86 -8.18 -1.93
CA ALA A 186 -8.80 -9.10 -1.33
C ALA A 186 -10.17 -9.03 -2.00
N CYS A 187 -10.87 -10.13 -1.97
CA CYS A 187 -12.27 -10.27 -2.38
C CYS A 187 -13.04 -11.11 -1.34
N THR A 188 -14.35 -11.25 -1.52
CA THR A 188 -15.08 -12.26 -0.76
C THR A 188 -14.73 -13.67 -1.26
N ALA A 189 -14.69 -14.65 -0.35
CA ALA A 189 -14.48 -16.06 -0.75
C ALA A 189 -15.58 -16.57 -1.69
N GLU A 190 -16.77 -15.95 -1.64
CA GLU A 190 -17.87 -16.25 -2.57
C GLU A 190 -17.54 -15.79 -4.00
N PHE A 191 -17.00 -14.57 -4.18
CA PHE A 191 -16.56 -14.07 -5.48
C PHE A 191 -15.46 -14.98 -6.05
N ALA A 192 -14.43 -15.30 -5.25
CA ALA A 192 -13.35 -16.19 -5.66
C ALA A 192 -13.87 -17.57 -6.13
N ARG A 193 -14.84 -18.15 -5.40
CA ARG A 193 -15.44 -19.46 -5.74
C ARG A 193 -16.35 -19.41 -6.97
N LYS A 194 -17.15 -18.34 -7.12
CA LYS A 194 -18.12 -18.21 -8.23
C LYS A 194 -17.47 -17.78 -9.54
N LYS A 195 -16.38 -17.00 -9.48
CA LYS A 195 -15.72 -16.42 -10.64
C LYS A 195 -14.20 -16.69 -10.69
N PRO A 196 -13.74 -17.94 -10.52
CA PRO A 196 -12.31 -18.24 -10.43
C PRO A 196 -11.53 -17.86 -11.69
N ALA A 197 -12.13 -18.06 -12.89
CA ALA A 197 -11.49 -17.68 -14.15
C ALA A 197 -11.35 -16.16 -14.30
N VAL A 198 -12.36 -15.39 -13.86
CA VAL A 198 -12.31 -13.93 -13.87
C VAL A 198 -11.21 -13.44 -12.92
N LEU A 199 -11.11 -14.04 -11.74
CA LEU A 199 -10.08 -13.69 -10.78
C LEU A 199 -8.68 -14.07 -11.28
N LYS A 200 -8.50 -15.24 -11.94
CA LYS A 200 -7.23 -15.59 -12.61
C LYS A 200 -6.84 -14.56 -13.66
N ASN A 201 -7.76 -14.17 -14.53
CA ASN A 201 -7.54 -13.14 -15.54
C ASN A 201 -7.20 -11.77 -14.93
N TYR A 202 -7.85 -11.43 -13.82
CA TYR A 202 -7.54 -10.21 -13.08
C TYR A 202 -6.12 -10.28 -12.46
N VAL A 203 -5.72 -11.41 -11.87
CA VAL A 203 -4.35 -11.60 -11.35
C VAL A 203 -3.31 -11.51 -12.47
N GLN A 204 -3.60 -12.05 -13.67
CA GLN A 204 -2.74 -11.84 -14.85
C GLN A 204 -2.60 -10.35 -15.19
N ALA A 205 -3.71 -9.60 -15.15
CA ALA A 205 -3.69 -8.16 -15.39
C ALA A 205 -2.87 -7.40 -14.32
N VAL A 206 -2.95 -7.81 -13.04
CA VAL A 206 -2.14 -7.26 -11.96
C VAL A 206 -0.64 -7.47 -12.23
N ILE A 207 -0.24 -8.71 -12.53
CA ILE A 207 1.16 -9.07 -12.80
C ILE A 207 1.67 -8.31 -14.04
N HIS A 208 0.88 -8.28 -15.11
CA HIS A 208 1.25 -7.59 -16.35
C HIS A 208 1.34 -6.07 -16.16
N GLY A 209 0.39 -5.45 -15.44
CA GLY A 209 0.40 -4.03 -15.12
C GLY A 209 1.63 -3.62 -14.32
N VAL A 210 2.02 -4.43 -13.33
CA VAL A 210 3.25 -4.21 -12.56
C VAL A 210 4.49 -4.40 -13.43
N CYS A 211 4.51 -5.42 -14.29
CA CYS A 211 5.60 -5.68 -15.23
C CYS A 211 5.78 -4.52 -16.21
N LEU A 212 4.69 -4.01 -16.79
CA LEU A 212 4.67 -2.82 -17.64
C LEU A 212 5.29 -1.62 -16.92
N MET A 213 4.86 -1.34 -15.70
CA MET A 213 5.38 -0.20 -14.92
C MET A 213 6.88 -0.32 -14.66
N LYS A 214 7.41 -1.53 -14.43
CA LYS A 214 8.83 -1.75 -14.11
C LYS A 214 9.74 -1.76 -15.35
N HIS A 215 9.25 -2.18 -16.49
CA HIS A 215 10.10 -2.43 -17.66
C HIS A 215 9.77 -1.55 -18.87
N ARG A 216 8.58 -0.95 -18.92
CA ARG A 216 8.11 -0.10 -20.04
C ARG A 216 7.63 1.26 -19.52
N LYS A 217 8.53 1.99 -18.82
CA LYS A 217 8.18 3.26 -18.16
C LYS A 217 7.42 4.23 -19.07
N GLN A 218 7.88 4.43 -20.31
CA GLN A 218 7.25 5.37 -21.25
C GLN A 218 5.80 4.97 -21.58
N GLU A 219 5.56 3.68 -21.82
CA GLU A 219 4.22 3.15 -22.10
C GLU A 219 3.33 3.28 -20.86
N ALA A 220 3.81 2.90 -19.68
CA ALA A 220 3.09 3.07 -18.43
C ALA A 220 2.79 4.55 -18.14
N MET A 221 3.73 5.45 -18.37
CA MET A 221 3.53 6.89 -18.22
C MET A 221 2.48 7.45 -19.17
N SER A 222 2.35 6.93 -20.40
CA SER A 222 1.29 7.35 -21.32
C SER A 222 -0.12 7.02 -20.81
N ILE A 223 -0.25 5.91 -20.06
CA ILE A 223 -1.51 5.54 -19.38
C ILE A 223 -1.77 6.49 -18.20
N VAL A 224 -0.73 6.76 -17.41
CA VAL A 224 -0.82 7.51 -16.16
C VAL A 224 -0.99 9.01 -16.38
N ALA A 225 -0.42 9.56 -17.46
CA ALA A 225 -0.54 10.98 -17.84
C ALA A 225 -1.96 11.42 -18.26
N GLY A 226 -2.89 10.49 -18.39
CA GLY A 226 -4.28 10.75 -18.76
C GLY A 226 -5.19 11.03 -17.54
N GLU A 227 -6.24 10.19 -17.42
CA GLU A 227 -7.20 10.25 -16.31
C GLU A 227 -6.56 10.14 -14.91
N PRO A 228 -5.53 9.28 -14.69
CA PRO A 228 -4.87 9.16 -13.39
C PRO A 228 -4.31 10.49 -12.85
N MET A 229 -3.55 11.23 -13.64
CA MET A 229 -3.01 12.55 -13.22
C MET A 229 -4.11 13.50 -12.74
N LYS A 230 -5.21 13.57 -13.49
CA LYS A 230 -6.37 14.42 -13.13
C LYS A 230 -6.99 13.99 -11.79
N ARG A 231 -7.12 12.67 -11.55
CA ARG A 231 -7.64 12.13 -10.30
C ARG A 231 -6.73 12.42 -9.11
N MET A 232 -5.42 12.41 -9.33
CA MET A 232 -4.41 12.73 -8.33
C MET A 232 -4.22 14.23 -8.12
N LYS A 233 -4.81 15.06 -9.00
CA LYS A 233 -4.62 16.53 -9.03
C LYS A 233 -3.16 16.93 -9.21
N ILE A 234 -2.44 16.19 -10.04
CA ILE A 234 -1.07 16.48 -10.46
C ILE A 234 -1.17 17.16 -11.83
N GLU A 235 -0.59 18.34 -11.97
CA GLU A 235 -0.63 19.13 -13.21
C GLU A 235 0.65 19.02 -14.02
N ALA A 236 1.79 18.86 -13.34
CA ALA A 236 3.12 18.77 -13.95
C ALA A 236 3.53 17.31 -14.22
N LEU A 237 4.03 17.05 -15.43
CA LEU A 237 4.43 15.69 -15.83
C LEU A 237 5.66 15.19 -15.06
N ASP A 238 6.60 16.06 -14.75
CA ASP A 238 7.81 15.75 -13.96
C ASP A 238 7.46 15.39 -12.51
N GLU A 239 6.46 16.06 -11.92
CA GLU A 239 5.92 15.68 -10.61
C GLU A 239 5.30 14.28 -10.69
N MET A 240 4.52 13.99 -11.73
CA MET A 240 3.92 12.67 -11.94
C MET A 240 4.99 11.61 -12.16
N GLU A 241 6.05 11.92 -12.88
CA GLU A 241 7.16 10.99 -13.13
C GLU A 241 7.90 10.64 -11.84
N SER A 242 8.19 11.63 -11.00
CA SER A 242 8.80 11.42 -9.69
C SER A 242 7.92 10.54 -8.79
N HIS A 243 6.60 10.78 -8.82
CA HIS A 243 5.62 10.00 -8.10
C HIS A 243 5.57 8.55 -8.59
N PHE A 244 5.55 8.37 -9.90
CA PHE A 244 5.56 7.08 -10.56
C PHE A 244 6.81 6.26 -10.16
N ASP A 245 8.00 6.85 -10.25
CA ASP A 245 9.25 6.17 -9.90
C ASP A 245 9.28 5.71 -8.44
N ALA A 246 8.81 6.55 -7.51
CA ALA A 246 8.72 6.19 -6.10
C ALA A 246 7.77 5.01 -5.83
N ILE A 247 6.68 4.90 -6.60
CA ILE A 247 5.75 3.77 -6.53
C ILE A 247 6.41 2.51 -7.09
N VAL A 248 6.96 2.61 -8.31
CA VAL A 248 7.53 1.47 -9.06
C VAL A 248 8.70 0.83 -8.34
N ALA A 249 9.54 1.63 -7.66
CA ALA A 249 10.67 1.13 -6.89
C ALA A 249 10.26 0.08 -5.84
N LYS A 250 9.04 0.16 -5.33
CA LYS A 250 8.51 -0.68 -4.23
C LYS A 250 7.61 -1.82 -4.71
N LEU A 251 7.27 -1.89 -5.99
CA LEU A 251 6.45 -2.97 -6.53
C LEU A 251 7.29 -4.23 -6.77
N GLN A 252 6.65 -5.40 -6.62
CA GLN A 252 7.20 -6.71 -6.97
C GLN A 252 6.35 -7.38 -8.05
N ILE A 253 7.01 -7.95 -9.06
CA ILE A 253 6.31 -8.58 -10.19
C ILE A 253 5.67 -9.89 -9.77
N LYS A 254 6.37 -10.69 -8.94
CA LYS A 254 5.81 -11.89 -8.32
C LYS A 254 5.09 -11.47 -7.02
N PRO A 255 3.76 -11.34 -7.02
CA PRO A 255 3.04 -10.67 -5.94
C PRO A 255 2.75 -11.60 -4.74
N TYR A 256 3.79 -12.33 -4.28
CA TYR A 256 3.71 -13.18 -3.09
C TYR A 256 3.96 -12.37 -1.83
N PRO A 257 3.06 -12.40 -0.84
CA PRO A 257 3.38 -11.87 0.48
C PRO A 257 4.40 -12.78 1.19
N THR A 258 5.23 -12.21 2.05
CA THR A 258 6.02 -13.03 2.97
C THR A 258 5.20 -13.35 4.22
N PRO A 259 5.43 -14.51 4.88
CA PRO A 259 4.78 -14.83 6.15
C PRO A 259 4.99 -13.74 7.21
N GLN A 260 6.17 -13.13 7.23
CA GLN A 260 6.49 -12.03 8.14
C GLN A 260 5.64 -10.80 7.88
N ALA A 261 5.43 -10.44 6.61
CA ALA A 261 4.60 -9.30 6.24
C ALA A 261 3.12 -9.52 6.57
N ILE A 262 2.62 -10.75 6.39
CA ILE A 262 1.26 -11.13 6.81
C ILE A 262 1.13 -11.04 8.33
N ALA A 263 2.07 -11.61 9.09
CA ALA A 263 2.05 -11.60 10.55
C ALA A 263 2.10 -10.16 11.10
N ALA A 264 2.98 -9.31 10.57
CA ALA A 264 3.08 -7.91 10.98
C ALA A 264 1.79 -7.12 10.67
N THR A 265 1.17 -7.36 9.51
CA THR A 265 -0.12 -6.72 9.17
C THR A 265 -1.25 -7.21 10.08
N TYR A 266 -1.24 -8.50 10.43
CA TYR A 266 -2.22 -9.07 11.38
C TYR A 266 -2.04 -8.51 12.80
N GLU A 267 -0.80 -8.30 13.26
CA GLU A 267 -0.52 -7.64 14.53
C GLU A 267 -1.15 -6.24 14.59
N ILE A 268 -0.99 -5.46 13.51
CA ILE A 268 -1.67 -4.18 13.33
C ILE A 268 -3.20 -4.36 13.43
N ALA A 269 -3.74 -5.36 12.76
CA ALA A 269 -5.18 -5.63 12.76
C ALA A 269 -5.71 -6.02 14.16
N CYS A 270 -4.91 -6.74 14.95
CA CYS A 270 -5.25 -7.07 16.33
C CYS A 270 -5.28 -5.83 17.22
N ASP A 271 -4.28 -4.96 17.10
CA ASP A 271 -4.16 -3.76 17.94
C ASP A 271 -5.25 -2.72 17.62
N GLU A 272 -5.56 -2.52 16.34
CA GLU A 272 -6.42 -1.42 15.89
C GLU A 272 -7.89 -1.81 15.66
N TYR A 273 -8.13 -3.07 15.31
CA TYR A 273 -9.45 -3.53 14.88
C TYR A 273 -9.98 -4.70 15.71
N GLY A 274 -9.20 -5.24 16.65
CA GLY A 274 -9.63 -6.37 17.47
C GLY A 274 -9.73 -7.69 16.69
N ALA A 275 -8.79 -7.97 15.80
CA ALA A 275 -8.81 -9.13 14.90
C ALA A 275 -8.33 -10.44 15.53
N GLN A 276 -8.22 -10.52 16.86
CA GLN A 276 -7.69 -11.69 17.56
C GLN A 276 -8.47 -12.98 17.24
N GLY A 277 -7.79 -14.12 17.41
CA GLY A 277 -8.42 -15.45 17.42
C GLY A 277 -8.52 -16.14 16.06
N ILE A 278 -7.93 -15.59 15.00
CA ILE A 278 -7.89 -16.23 13.69
C ILE A 278 -6.44 -16.56 13.27
N ASN A 279 -6.31 -17.50 12.34
CA ASN A 279 -5.03 -17.71 11.65
C ASN A 279 -4.97 -16.80 10.42
N PRO A 280 -4.14 -15.74 10.40
CA PRO A 280 -4.09 -14.80 9.29
C PRO A 280 -3.64 -15.46 7.97
N MET A 281 -2.80 -16.50 8.04
CA MET A 281 -2.31 -17.21 6.85
C MET A 281 -3.45 -17.95 6.14
N ALA A 282 -4.47 -18.41 6.87
CA ALA A 282 -5.60 -19.14 6.29
C ALA A 282 -6.52 -18.27 5.42
N LEU A 283 -6.37 -16.95 5.47
CA LEU A 283 -7.13 -16.03 4.60
C LEU A 283 -6.45 -15.81 3.24
N TRP A 284 -5.20 -16.27 3.08
CA TRP A 284 -4.44 -16.10 1.85
C TRP A 284 -4.56 -17.31 0.95
N ASP A 285 -5.13 -17.10 -0.22
CA ASP A 285 -5.19 -18.09 -1.30
C ASP A 285 -4.37 -17.60 -2.50
N LEU A 286 -3.17 -18.09 -2.60
CA LEU A 286 -2.19 -17.68 -3.61
C LEU A 286 -2.15 -18.62 -4.82
N HIS A 287 -3.12 -19.56 -4.94
CA HIS A 287 -3.05 -20.58 -5.99
C HIS A 287 -3.06 -19.96 -7.40
N TRP A 288 -3.79 -18.85 -7.65
CA TRP A 288 -3.76 -18.18 -8.96
C TRP A 288 -2.38 -17.61 -9.30
N VAL A 289 -1.70 -17.01 -8.32
CA VAL A 289 -0.33 -16.50 -8.52
C VAL A 289 0.62 -17.65 -8.74
N LYS A 290 0.50 -18.72 -7.93
CA LYS A 290 1.35 -19.92 -8.03
C LYS A 290 1.16 -20.64 -9.36
N GLU A 291 -0.06 -20.82 -9.82
CA GLU A 291 -0.37 -21.46 -11.09
C GLU A 291 0.29 -20.69 -12.26
N LEU A 292 0.13 -19.37 -12.29
CA LEU A 292 0.75 -18.51 -13.31
C LEU A 292 2.28 -18.51 -13.24
N ASP A 293 2.86 -18.62 -12.05
CA ASP A 293 4.32 -18.74 -11.88
C ASP A 293 4.83 -20.10 -12.35
N ASP A 294 4.17 -21.20 -11.96
CA ASP A 294 4.50 -22.56 -12.36
C ASP A 294 4.34 -22.78 -13.88
N GLU A 295 3.35 -22.13 -14.52
CA GLU A 295 3.14 -22.13 -15.96
C GLU A 295 4.20 -21.31 -16.73
N GLY A 296 5.10 -20.59 -16.03
CA GLY A 296 6.11 -19.73 -16.63
C GLY A 296 5.57 -18.42 -17.20
N PHE A 297 4.30 -18.08 -16.91
CA PHE A 297 3.67 -16.84 -17.40
C PHE A 297 4.44 -15.58 -16.97
N ILE A 298 4.84 -15.51 -15.70
CA ILE A 298 5.53 -14.34 -15.14
C ILE A 298 6.90 -14.15 -15.81
N ASP A 299 7.67 -15.24 -15.93
CA ASP A 299 9.00 -15.21 -16.54
C ASP A 299 8.93 -14.88 -18.04
N ALA A 300 7.90 -15.39 -18.74
CA ALA A 300 7.66 -15.05 -20.13
C ALA A 300 7.32 -13.55 -20.33
N LEU A 301 6.52 -12.97 -19.43
CA LEU A 301 6.24 -11.53 -19.45
C LEU A 301 7.52 -10.71 -19.27
N ILE A 302 8.34 -11.03 -18.27
CA ILE A 302 9.59 -10.31 -18.00
C ILE A 302 10.54 -10.39 -19.21
N LYS A 303 10.62 -11.55 -19.86
CA LYS A 303 11.49 -11.76 -21.01
C LYS A 303 11.04 -10.96 -22.26
N ASN A 304 9.75 -10.70 -22.39
CA ASN A 304 9.16 -10.05 -23.57
C ASN A 304 8.96 -8.52 -23.38
N MET A 305 9.31 -7.97 -22.20
CA MET A 305 9.25 -6.55 -21.90
C MET A 305 10.56 -5.84 -22.24
#